data_aa3f536402d8f81f76840cf67df13929
#
_entry.id   aa3f536402d8f81f76840cf67df13929
#
_cell.length_a   1.000
_cell.length_b   1.000
_cell.length_c   1.000
_cell.angle_alpha   90.00
_cell.angle_beta   90.00
_cell.angle_gamma   90.00
#
_symmetry.space_group_name_H-M   'P 1'
#
loop_
_entity.id
_entity.type
_entity.pdbx_description
1 polymer ?
#
loop_
_entity_poly.entity_id
_entity_poly.type
_entity_poly.pdbx_seq_one_letter_code
_entity_poly.pdbx_strand_id
1 'polypeptide(L)'
;MKTSGGKYVAPSKVESVIAATIPYLSQVVAVGDGRKYISALLTMDRDNLAKWATRHGKEGTEYSELTQLPELRETIQRYIDEANAKLERWETVKKFAILPQEFSVDDGGVTPNMKIRRAAVTQRFADAVAGLYSDEIEE
;
A
#
# COMPACT_ATOMS: atom_id res chain seq x y z
N MET A 1 5.72 6.21 13.87
CA MET A 1 4.61 5.36 14.38
C MET A 1 5.11 4.45 15.49
N LYS A 2 4.25 4.18 16.44
CA LYS A 2 4.57 3.24 17.52
C LYS A 2 3.53 2.13 17.52
N THR A 3 3.98 0.88 17.39
CA THR A 3 3.07 -0.26 17.42
C THR A 3 2.56 -0.51 18.84
N SER A 4 1.50 -1.31 18.99
CA SER A 4 0.96 -1.64 20.30
C SER A 4 1.95 -2.42 21.16
N GLY A 5 2.93 -3.08 20.55
CA GLY A 5 4.03 -3.76 21.25
C GLY A 5 5.15 -2.84 21.72
N GLY A 6 5.03 -1.53 21.49
CA GLY A 6 6.01 -0.55 21.97
C GLY A 6 7.19 -0.30 21.02
N LYS A 7 7.19 -0.86 19.83
CA LYS A 7 8.27 -0.66 18.86
C LYS A 7 8.01 0.56 18.00
N TYR A 8 9.02 1.39 17.83
CA TYR A 8 8.94 2.55 16.93
C TYR A 8 9.26 2.14 15.51
N VAL A 9 8.45 2.63 14.57
CA VAL A 9 8.62 2.41 13.15
C VAL A 9 8.60 3.75 12.43
N ALA A 10 9.61 4.00 11.62
CA ALA A 10 9.64 5.18 10.77
C ALA A 10 8.84 4.86 9.49
N PRO A 11 7.66 5.45 9.28
CA PRO A 11 6.86 5.10 8.11
C PRO A 11 7.58 5.39 6.80
N SER A 12 8.38 6.45 6.75
CA SER A 12 9.15 6.81 5.54
C SER A 12 10.16 5.74 5.17
N LYS A 13 10.78 5.07 6.15
CA LYS A 13 11.72 3.97 5.89
C LYS A 13 11.00 2.79 5.24
N VAL A 14 9.87 2.39 5.80
CA VAL A 14 9.07 1.27 5.28
C VAL A 14 8.60 1.60 3.86
N GLU A 15 8.08 2.81 3.67
CA GLU A 15 7.60 3.28 2.37
C GLU A 15 8.70 3.30 1.32
N SER A 16 9.90 3.76 1.69
CA SER A 16 11.04 3.80 0.76
C SER A 16 11.47 2.42 0.31
N VAL A 17 11.51 1.46 1.21
CA VAL A 17 11.89 0.09 0.88
C VAL A 17 10.86 -0.54 -0.06
N ILE A 18 9.57 -0.33 0.22
CA ILE A 18 8.49 -0.83 -0.64
C ILE A 18 8.56 -0.18 -2.03
N ALA A 19 8.72 1.13 -2.08
CA ALA A 19 8.80 1.86 -3.36
C ALA A 19 9.99 1.42 -4.20
N ALA A 20 11.11 1.11 -3.57
CA ALA A 20 12.30 0.63 -4.28
C ALA A 20 12.14 -0.80 -4.81
N THR A 21 11.21 -1.56 -4.26
CA THR A 21 11.05 -2.97 -4.57
C THR A 21 9.95 -3.25 -5.61
N ILE A 22 8.84 -2.51 -5.56
CA ILE A 22 7.68 -2.77 -6.42
C ILE A 22 7.71 -1.90 -7.68
N PRO A 23 7.95 -2.47 -8.87
CA PRO A 23 8.06 -1.67 -10.10
C PRO A 23 6.74 -1.07 -10.59
N TYR A 24 5.62 -1.60 -10.11
CA TYR A 24 4.28 -1.13 -10.55
C TYR A 24 3.69 -0.06 -9.63
N LEU A 25 4.40 0.27 -8.55
CA LEU A 25 3.90 1.16 -7.52
C LEU A 25 3.94 2.62 -7.96
N SER A 26 2.86 3.36 -7.66
CA SER A 26 2.84 4.82 -7.77
C SER A 26 3.04 5.47 -6.41
N GLN A 27 2.23 5.06 -5.42
CA GLN A 27 2.26 5.67 -4.10
C GLN A 27 2.08 4.59 -3.03
N VAL A 28 2.66 4.83 -1.86
CA VAL A 28 2.52 3.93 -0.72
C VAL A 28 2.36 4.75 0.56
N VAL A 29 1.45 4.30 1.41
CA VAL A 29 1.25 4.88 2.75
C VAL A 29 1.29 3.75 3.76
N ALA A 30 2.29 3.76 4.63
CA ALA A 30 2.35 2.81 5.73
C ALA A 30 1.41 3.26 6.85
N VAL A 31 0.66 2.32 7.40
CA VAL A 31 -0.27 2.56 8.50
C VAL A 31 0.02 1.55 9.62
N GLY A 32 -0.37 1.87 10.85
CA GLY A 32 -0.13 0.94 11.94
C GLY A 32 0.11 1.56 13.30
N ASP A 33 -0.05 2.89 13.41
CA ASP A 33 0.13 3.56 14.70
C ASP A 33 -0.88 3.01 15.72
N GLY A 34 -0.37 2.54 16.85
CA GLY A 34 -1.20 1.91 17.88
C GLY A 34 -1.72 0.53 17.54
N ARG A 35 -1.31 -0.06 16.42
CA ARG A 35 -1.77 -1.36 15.96
C ARG A 35 -0.72 -2.45 16.24
N LYS A 36 -1.12 -3.72 16.16
CA LYS A 36 -0.24 -4.84 16.42
C LYS A 36 0.83 -5.03 15.34
N TYR A 37 0.56 -4.57 14.12
CA TYR A 37 1.47 -4.75 12.99
C TYR A 37 1.31 -3.58 12.02
N ILE A 38 2.28 -3.48 11.11
CA ILE A 38 2.27 -2.46 10.05
C ILE A 38 1.55 -3.02 8.83
N SER A 39 0.75 -2.17 8.20
CA SER A 39 0.08 -2.45 6.94
C SER A 39 0.38 -1.33 5.96
N ALA A 40 -0.02 -1.48 4.71
CA ALA A 40 0.22 -0.48 3.68
C ALA A 40 -0.98 -0.30 2.77
N LEU A 41 -1.23 0.95 2.39
CA LEU A 41 -2.13 1.29 1.29
C LEU A 41 -1.26 1.57 0.07
N LEU A 42 -1.57 0.92 -1.04
CA LEU A 42 -0.77 0.98 -2.26
C LEU A 42 -1.62 1.50 -3.41
N THR A 43 -1.04 2.36 -4.24
CA THR A 43 -1.65 2.72 -5.52
C THR A 43 -0.68 2.33 -6.64
N MET A 44 -1.24 1.94 -7.79
CA MET A 44 -0.43 1.46 -8.91
C MET A 44 -0.24 2.53 -9.96
N ASP A 45 0.93 2.55 -10.58
CA ASP A 45 1.22 3.40 -11.71
C ASP A 45 0.45 2.91 -12.94
N ARG A 46 -0.30 3.82 -13.59
CA ARG A 46 -1.16 3.45 -14.72
C ARG A 46 -0.41 2.82 -15.88
N ASP A 47 0.71 3.42 -16.27
CA ASP A 47 1.47 2.94 -17.44
C ASP A 47 2.11 1.58 -17.16
N ASN A 48 2.70 1.42 -15.99
CA ASN A 48 3.34 0.17 -15.60
C ASN A 48 2.31 -0.94 -15.40
N LEU A 49 1.15 -0.60 -14.85
CA LEU A 49 0.08 -1.57 -14.67
C LEU A 49 -0.49 -2.02 -16.03
N ALA A 50 -0.60 -1.09 -16.98
CA ALA A 50 -1.04 -1.42 -18.35
C ALA A 50 -0.07 -2.40 -19.02
N LYS A 51 1.23 -2.22 -18.81
CA LYS A 51 2.25 -3.15 -19.33
C LYS A 51 2.11 -4.53 -18.70
N TRP A 52 1.89 -4.58 -17.40
CA TRP A 52 1.63 -5.84 -16.70
C TRP A 52 0.39 -6.54 -17.29
N ALA A 53 -0.68 -5.77 -17.51
CA ALA A 53 -1.94 -6.29 -18.06
C ALA A 53 -1.72 -6.92 -19.44
N THR A 54 -0.97 -6.24 -20.31
CA THR A 54 -0.67 -6.76 -21.65
C THR A 54 0.06 -8.09 -21.56
N ARG A 55 1.04 -8.22 -20.66
CA ARG A 55 1.81 -9.45 -20.48
C ARG A 55 0.98 -10.60 -19.91
N HIS A 56 -0.14 -10.29 -19.26
CA HIS A 56 -0.99 -11.29 -18.60
C HIS A 56 -2.33 -11.50 -19.30
N GLY A 57 -2.45 -11.03 -20.54
CA GLY A 57 -3.68 -11.23 -21.32
C GLY A 57 -4.87 -10.41 -20.82
N LYS A 58 -4.61 -9.31 -20.12
CA LYS A 58 -5.63 -8.44 -19.55
C LYS A 58 -5.70 -7.08 -20.25
N GLU A 59 -5.08 -6.95 -21.43
CA GLU A 59 -5.08 -5.70 -22.17
C GLU A 59 -6.51 -5.20 -22.40
N GLY A 60 -6.71 -3.89 -22.21
CA GLY A 60 -8.03 -3.27 -22.39
C GLY A 60 -8.90 -3.28 -21.15
N THR A 61 -8.46 -3.91 -20.06
CA THR A 61 -9.18 -3.88 -18.77
C THR A 61 -9.00 -2.51 -18.13
N GLU A 62 -10.07 -1.97 -17.56
CA GLU A 62 -10.00 -0.68 -16.90
C GLU A 62 -9.05 -0.71 -15.69
N TYR A 63 -8.43 0.42 -15.41
CA TYR A 63 -7.48 0.57 -14.33
C TYR A 63 -8.04 0.11 -12.97
N SER A 64 -9.23 0.57 -12.61
CA SER A 64 -9.82 0.22 -11.32
C SER A 64 -10.09 -1.29 -11.20
N GLU A 65 -10.44 -1.95 -12.31
CA GLU A 65 -10.62 -3.40 -12.32
C GLU A 65 -9.29 -4.13 -12.21
N LEU A 66 -8.26 -3.64 -12.91
CA LEU A 66 -6.91 -4.23 -12.84
C LEU A 66 -6.40 -4.25 -11.40
N THR A 67 -6.61 -3.17 -10.65
CA THR A 67 -6.13 -3.06 -9.28
C THR A 67 -6.73 -4.10 -8.34
N GLN A 68 -7.88 -4.68 -8.70
CA GLN A 68 -8.59 -5.63 -7.85
C GLN A 68 -8.45 -7.09 -8.31
N LEU A 69 -7.64 -7.35 -9.35
CA LEU A 69 -7.43 -8.71 -9.83
C LEU A 69 -6.61 -9.55 -8.83
N PRO A 70 -7.03 -10.80 -8.58
CA PRO A 70 -6.25 -11.69 -7.71
C PRO A 70 -4.84 -11.93 -8.22
N GLU A 71 -4.63 -11.99 -9.54
CA GLU A 71 -3.32 -12.19 -10.15
C GLU A 71 -2.37 -11.05 -9.82
N LEU A 72 -2.88 -9.82 -9.84
CA LEU A 72 -2.08 -8.66 -9.46
C LEU A 72 -1.72 -8.73 -7.98
N ARG A 73 -2.68 -9.07 -7.13
CA ARG A 73 -2.46 -9.18 -5.70
C ARG A 73 -1.37 -10.20 -5.39
N GLU A 74 -1.35 -11.34 -6.07
CA GLU A 74 -0.31 -12.34 -5.90
C GLU A 74 1.06 -11.80 -6.29
N THR A 75 1.12 -11.07 -7.41
CA THR A 75 2.37 -10.44 -7.87
C THR A 75 2.88 -9.45 -6.83
N ILE A 76 2.01 -8.57 -6.33
CA ILE A 76 2.39 -7.57 -5.35
C ILE A 76 2.79 -8.23 -4.02
N GLN A 77 2.10 -9.31 -3.62
CA GLN A 77 2.47 -10.04 -2.40
C GLN A 77 3.91 -10.54 -2.47
N ARG A 78 4.36 -11.04 -3.62
CA ARG A 78 5.75 -11.48 -3.78
C ARG A 78 6.73 -10.33 -3.59
N TYR A 79 6.41 -9.15 -4.12
CA TYR A 79 7.25 -7.97 -3.92
C TYR A 79 7.22 -7.48 -2.47
N ILE A 80 6.08 -7.55 -1.80
CA ILE A 80 5.99 -7.20 -0.38
C ILE A 80 6.86 -8.16 0.45
N ASP A 81 6.82 -9.46 0.16
CA ASP A 81 7.67 -10.43 0.83
C ASP A 81 9.16 -10.12 0.64
N GLU A 82 9.53 -9.72 -0.57
CA GLU A 82 10.89 -9.31 -0.90
C GLU A 82 11.30 -8.05 -0.13
N ALA A 83 10.42 -7.05 -0.07
CA ALA A 83 10.65 -5.84 0.71
C ALA A 83 10.80 -6.15 2.20
N ASN A 84 9.95 -7.02 2.71
CA ASN A 84 9.97 -7.41 4.12
C ASN A 84 11.29 -8.07 4.53
N ALA A 85 11.96 -8.75 3.61
CA ALA A 85 13.27 -9.35 3.87
C ALA A 85 14.35 -8.29 4.15
N LYS A 86 14.10 -7.04 3.79
CA LYS A 86 15.01 -5.90 4.01
C LYS A 86 14.63 -5.07 5.23
N LEU A 87 13.56 -5.44 5.92
CA LEU A 87 13.04 -4.69 7.07
C LEU A 87 13.25 -5.49 8.36
N GLU A 88 13.29 -4.79 9.48
CA GLU A 88 13.29 -5.43 10.78
C GLU A 88 11.96 -6.13 11.02
N ARG A 89 11.96 -7.17 11.85
CA ARG A 89 10.75 -7.98 12.07
C ARG A 89 9.52 -7.16 12.43
N TRP A 90 9.68 -6.14 13.28
CA TRP A 90 8.59 -5.30 13.73
C TRP A 90 8.18 -4.23 12.72
N GLU A 91 8.98 -4.06 11.64
CA GLU A 91 8.71 -3.11 10.56
C GLU A 91 8.03 -3.77 9.36
N THR A 92 7.95 -5.10 9.34
CA THR A 92 7.43 -5.80 8.16
C THR A 92 5.95 -5.49 7.94
N VAL A 93 5.56 -5.38 6.67
CA VAL A 93 4.17 -5.16 6.29
C VAL A 93 3.45 -6.50 6.28
N LYS A 94 2.50 -6.66 7.18
CA LYS A 94 1.74 -7.90 7.32
C LYS A 94 0.58 -8.00 6.34
N LYS A 95 -0.05 -6.87 6.07
CA LYS A 95 -1.20 -6.79 5.16
C LYS A 95 -1.12 -5.53 4.32
N PHE A 96 -1.73 -5.56 3.15
CA PHE A 96 -1.79 -4.40 2.28
C PHE A 96 -3.11 -4.36 1.52
N ALA A 97 -3.49 -3.18 1.08
CA ALA A 97 -4.63 -2.97 0.20
C ALA A 97 -4.15 -2.25 -1.06
N ILE A 98 -4.54 -2.76 -2.22
CA ILE A 98 -4.31 -2.10 -3.50
C ILE A 98 -5.56 -1.28 -3.79
N LEU A 99 -5.42 0.04 -3.84
CA LEU A 99 -6.55 0.93 -4.00
C LEU A 99 -6.92 1.09 -5.47
N PRO A 100 -8.20 1.32 -5.78
CA PRO A 100 -8.66 1.40 -7.17
C PRO A 100 -8.34 2.71 -7.87
N GLN A 101 -7.70 3.65 -7.18
CA GLN A 101 -7.33 4.95 -7.75
C GLN A 101 -6.10 5.51 -7.04
N GLU A 102 -5.37 6.38 -7.74
CA GLU A 102 -4.23 7.08 -7.15
C GLU A 102 -4.73 8.23 -6.27
N PHE A 103 -3.89 8.65 -5.31
CA PHE A 103 -4.14 9.86 -4.54
C PHE A 103 -3.86 11.08 -5.42
N SER A 104 -4.60 12.16 -5.21
CA SER A 104 -4.46 13.37 -6.01
C SER A 104 -4.55 14.63 -5.15
N VAL A 105 -4.19 15.77 -5.74
CA VAL A 105 -4.38 17.07 -5.10
C VAL A 105 -5.88 17.35 -4.90
N ASP A 106 -6.69 17.00 -5.88
CA ASP A 106 -8.15 17.25 -5.85
C ASP A 106 -8.84 16.51 -4.71
N ASP A 107 -8.39 15.30 -4.37
CA ASP A 107 -9.00 14.52 -3.29
C ASP A 107 -8.38 14.82 -1.93
N GLY A 108 -7.39 15.72 -1.87
CA GLY A 108 -6.74 16.10 -0.63
C GLY A 108 -5.68 15.12 -0.13
N GLY A 109 -5.41 14.03 -0.86
CA GLY A 109 -4.42 13.03 -0.47
C GLY A 109 -2.98 13.46 -0.74
N VAL A 110 -2.79 14.44 -1.61
CA VAL A 110 -1.47 14.93 -2.02
C VAL A 110 -1.47 16.45 -1.96
N THR A 111 -0.38 17.04 -1.48
CA THR A 111 -0.20 18.50 -1.48
C THR A 111 0.11 18.98 -2.90
N PRO A 112 -0.05 20.32 -3.19
CA PRO A 112 0.29 20.85 -4.52
C PRO A 112 1.72 20.54 -4.97
N ASN A 113 2.67 20.37 -4.05
CA ASN A 113 4.03 19.97 -4.38
C ASN A 113 4.24 18.45 -4.27
N MET A 114 3.17 17.68 -4.41
CA MET A 114 3.16 16.23 -4.55
C MET A 114 3.63 15.44 -3.33
N LYS A 115 3.45 15.99 -2.13
CA LYS A 115 3.70 15.25 -0.89
C LYS A 115 2.42 14.55 -0.44
N ILE A 116 2.54 13.29 -0.05
CA ILE A 116 1.39 12.52 0.45
C ILE A 116 0.99 13.04 1.84
N ARG A 117 -0.31 13.25 2.01
CA ARG A 117 -0.89 13.67 3.30
C ARG A 117 -1.44 12.43 4.00
N ARG A 118 -0.61 11.81 4.85
CA ARG A 118 -0.94 10.54 5.52
C ARG A 118 -2.27 10.58 6.26
N ALA A 119 -2.50 11.61 7.07
CA ALA A 119 -3.73 11.72 7.85
C ALA A 119 -4.97 11.81 6.95
N ALA A 120 -4.89 12.60 5.88
CA ALA A 120 -6.01 12.76 4.95
C ALA A 120 -6.30 11.45 4.20
N VAL A 121 -5.24 10.75 3.77
CA VAL A 121 -5.38 9.48 3.07
C VAL A 121 -5.99 8.41 3.99
N THR A 122 -5.50 8.28 5.21
CA THR A 122 -6.01 7.28 6.14
C THR A 122 -7.46 7.55 6.53
N GLN A 123 -7.85 8.80 6.61
CA GLN A 123 -9.24 9.17 6.88
C GLN A 123 -10.15 8.86 5.69
N ARG A 124 -9.72 9.23 4.49
CA ARG A 124 -10.49 8.98 3.27
C ARG A 124 -10.70 7.49 3.01
N PHE A 125 -9.68 6.68 3.26
CA PHE A 125 -9.72 5.24 3.04
C PHE A 125 -9.86 4.47 4.35
N ALA A 126 -10.58 5.04 5.32
CA ALA A 126 -10.76 4.46 6.65
C ALA A 126 -11.31 3.03 6.60
N ASP A 127 -12.23 2.74 5.66
CA ASP A 127 -12.80 1.40 5.52
C ASP A 127 -11.75 0.39 5.07
N ALA A 128 -10.88 0.79 4.13
CA ALA A 128 -9.78 -0.06 3.69
C ALA A 128 -8.79 -0.33 4.83
N VAL A 129 -8.47 0.71 5.61
CA VAL A 129 -7.59 0.57 6.78
C VAL A 129 -8.22 -0.36 7.81
N ALA A 130 -9.50 -0.20 8.10
CA ALA A 130 -10.22 -1.05 9.04
C ALA A 130 -10.18 -2.51 8.59
N GLY A 131 -10.34 -2.76 7.29
CA GLY A 131 -10.26 -4.12 6.72
C GLY A 131 -8.92 -4.78 6.92
N LEU A 132 -7.82 -4.00 6.92
CA LEU A 132 -6.48 -4.52 7.14
C LEU A 132 -6.28 -5.02 8.58
N TYR A 133 -7.10 -4.56 9.52
CA TYR A 133 -6.98 -4.89 10.93
C TYR A 133 -8.18 -5.67 11.48
N SER A 134 -9.01 -6.22 10.60
CA SER A 134 -10.19 -6.99 11.03
C SER A 134 -9.82 -8.19 11.91
N ASP A 135 -8.69 -8.86 11.63
CA ASP A 135 -8.21 -9.98 12.44
C ASP A 135 -7.80 -9.55 13.84
N GLU A 136 -7.34 -8.32 13.99
CA GLU A 136 -6.92 -7.77 15.28
C GLU A 136 -8.10 -7.64 16.25
N ILE A 137 -9.28 -7.35 15.70
CA ILE A 137 -10.49 -7.17 16.51
C ILE A 137 -10.97 -8.48 17.11
N GLU A 138 -10.74 -9.59 16.41
CA GLU A 138 -11.21 -10.92 16.82
C GLU A 138 -10.39 -11.51 17.98
N GLU A 139 -9.25 -10.94 18.26
CA GLU A 139 -8.39 -11.37 19.36
C GLU A 139 -8.78 -10.69 20.67
#